data_bf922d611469e3900ea3931287c42722
#
_entry.id   bf922d611469e3900ea3931287c42722
#
_cell.length_a   1.000
_cell.length_b   1.000
_cell.length_c   1.000
_cell.angle_alpha   90.00
_cell.angle_beta   90.00
_cell.angle_gamma   90.00
#
_symmetry.space_group_name_H-M   'P 1'
#
loop_
_entity.id
_entity.type
_entity.pdbx_description
1 polymer ?
#
loop_
_entity_poly.entity_id
_entity_poly.type
_entity_poly.pdbx_seq_one_letter_code
_entity_poly.pdbx_strand_id
1 'polypeptide(L)'
;MIDLEFYKGKKVFITGHTGFKGSWLCEVLLMAEADVTGYALEAPTEPALFNILSLKDRMKSNIGDIRNLEYMKKCMDEAQPEIVIHMAAQPLVRESYKNPVYTYDVNVMGTVNVLECVRMTESVKSVINVTTDKVYKNKEWEWGYRENEELNGFDPYSNSKSCSELVTDSYKNSFFLERDIAVSTMRAGNVIGGGDFAADRIIPDCVRAAIKGEDIIIRNPHSVRPYQHVLEPVMAYLLVAQEQYKNHELAGNYNVGPNEENCLSTGDIASLFCAKWNEKSGNNIKWVNKWDGGPHEANYLKLDCSKIKQVFQWKPLISANKMLELTIEWYWKWINDFEKCSKEAKSQIVSNYL
;
A
#
# COMPACT_ATOMS: atom_id res chain seq x y z
N MET A 1 9.70 -10.72 14.13
CA MET A 1 10.06 -10.79 12.69
C MET A 1 8.97 -11.61 12.01
N ILE A 2 8.57 -11.30 10.79
CA ILE A 2 7.60 -12.11 10.06
C ILE A 2 8.12 -13.54 9.88
N ASP A 3 7.22 -14.50 10.03
CA ASP A 3 7.49 -15.91 9.75
C ASP A 3 6.68 -16.30 8.51
N LEU A 4 7.33 -16.40 7.36
CA LEU A 4 6.65 -16.75 6.11
C LEU A 4 6.18 -18.22 6.07
N GLU A 5 6.77 -19.12 6.84
CA GLU A 5 6.29 -20.50 6.98
C GLU A 5 4.88 -20.57 7.57
N PHE A 6 4.49 -19.57 8.37
CA PHE A 6 3.11 -19.43 8.87
C PHE A 6 2.09 -19.38 7.73
N TYR A 7 2.45 -18.78 6.60
CA TYR A 7 1.54 -18.60 5.46
C TYR A 7 1.42 -19.83 4.56
N LYS A 8 2.29 -20.80 4.71
CA LYS A 8 2.25 -22.03 3.89
C LYS A 8 0.91 -22.73 4.01
N GLY A 9 0.22 -22.86 2.87
CA GLY A 9 -1.12 -23.44 2.78
C GLY A 9 -2.24 -22.62 3.42
N LYS A 10 -1.98 -21.41 3.97
CA LYS A 10 -3.01 -20.51 4.47
C LYS A 10 -3.84 -19.94 3.31
N LYS A 11 -5.15 -19.93 3.49
CA LYS A 11 -6.07 -19.31 2.54
C LYS A 11 -6.18 -17.81 2.80
N VAL A 12 -5.67 -17.02 1.86
CA VAL A 12 -5.61 -15.56 1.97
C VAL A 12 -6.46 -14.92 0.88
N PHE A 13 -7.43 -14.08 1.27
CA PHE A 13 -8.24 -13.31 0.34
C PHE A 13 -7.79 -11.86 0.31
N ILE A 14 -7.46 -11.35 -0.89
CA ILE A 14 -6.90 -10.02 -1.08
C ILE A 14 -7.81 -9.20 -1.98
N THR A 15 -8.33 -8.07 -1.51
CA THR A 15 -8.95 -7.10 -2.41
C THR A 15 -7.91 -6.12 -2.94
N GLY A 16 -7.99 -5.77 -4.23
CA GLY A 16 -7.02 -4.85 -4.86
C GLY A 16 -5.72 -5.51 -5.30
N HIS A 17 -5.71 -6.81 -5.53
CA HIS A 17 -4.54 -7.61 -5.91
C HIS A 17 -3.91 -7.22 -7.26
N THR A 18 -4.66 -6.62 -8.17
CA THR A 18 -4.19 -6.17 -9.49
C THR A 18 -3.42 -4.84 -9.44
N GLY A 19 -3.55 -4.10 -8.33
CA GLY A 19 -2.84 -2.84 -8.11
C GLY A 19 -1.35 -3.04 -7.77
N PHE A 20 -0.57 -1.95 -7.79
CA PHE A 20 0.87 -1.96 -7.50
C PHE A 20 1.22 -2.66 -6.18
N LYS A 21 0.70 -2.17 -5.05
CA LYS A 21 0.97 -2.74 -3.72
C LYS A 21 0.40 -4.16 -3.57
N GLY A 22 -0.79 -4.40 -4.15
CA GLY A 22 -1.43 -5.71 -4.17
C GLY A 22 -0.60 -6.76 -4.89
N SER A 23 0.03 -6.40 -6.00
CA SER A 23 0.90 -7.31 -6.75
C SER A 23 2.14 -7.72 -5.96
N TRP A 24 2.79 -6.78 -5.24
CA TRP A 24 3.89 -7.10 -4.35
C TRP A 24 3.46 -8.03 -3.21
N LEU A 25 2.29 -7.76 -2.60
CA LEU A 25 1.75 -8.62 -1.54
C LEU A 25 1.47 -10.04 -2.04
N CYS A 26 0.86 -10.16 -3.22
CA CYS A 26 0.61 -11.46 -3.84
C CYS A 26 1.92 -12.22 -4.11
N GLU A 27 2.97 -11.54 -4.62
CA GLU A 27 4.25 -12.18 -4.88
C GLU A 27 4.89 -12.73 -3.59
N VAL A 28 4.87 -11.96 -2.49
CA VAL A 28 5.37 -12.43 -1.18
C VAL A 28 4.60 -13.66 -0.70
N LEU A 29 3.27 -13.63 -0.75
CA LEU A 29 2.43 -14.74 -0.30
C LEU A 29 2.59 -15.99 -1.15
N LEU A 30 2.73 -15.84 -2.47
CA LEU A 30 3.00 -16.97 -3.37
C LEU A 30 4.38 -17.58 -3.13
N MET A 31 5.38 -16.77 -2.78
CA MET A 31 6.69 -17.27 -2.37
C MET A 31 6.64 -18.01 -1.02
N ALA A 32 5.70 -17.62 -0.15
CA ALA A 32 5.41 -18.30 1.11
C ALA A 32 4.47 -19.52 0.95
N GLU A 33 4.18 -19.95 -0.27
CA GLU A 33 3.30 -21.08 -0.59
C GLU A 33 1.87 -20.95 0.00
N ALA A 34 1.35 -19.72 0.12
CA ALA A 34 -0.03 -19.46 0.52
C ALA A 34 -1.01 -19.75 -0.62
N ASP A 35 -2.25 -20.15 -0.27
CA ASP A 35 -3.38 -20.26 -1.21
C ASP A 35 -4.04 -18.86 -1.37
N VAL A 36 -3.68 -18.16 -2.44
CA VAL A 36 -4.05 -16.76 -2.65
C VAL A 36 -5.25 -16.63 -3.58
N THR A 37 -6.32 -16.03 -3.08
CA THR A 37 -7.46 -15.59 -3.88
C THR A 37 -7.54 -14.06 -3.91
N GLY A 38 -7.52 -13.49 -5.10
CA GLY A 38 -7.66 -12.05 -5.32
C GLY A 38 -9.05 -11.66 -5.81
N TYR A 39 -9.50 -10.44 -5.44
CA TYR A 39 -10.72 -9.78 -5.92
C TYR A 39 -10.44 -8.31 -6.19
N ALA A 40 -10.51 -7.85 -7.42
CA ALA A 40 -10.24 -6.47 -7.83
C ALA A 40 -10.80 -6.16 -9.21
N LEU A 41 -10.84 -4.89 -9.57
CA LEU A 41 -10.96 -4.47 -10.96
C LEU A 41 -9.74 -4.94 -11.78
N GLU A 42 -9.83 -4.84 -13.11
CA GLU A 42 -8.66 -5.05 -13.99
C GLU A 42 -7.48 -4.17 -13.56
N ALA A 43 -6.28 -4.55 -13.98
CA ALA A 43 -5.08 -3.79 -13.66
C ALA A 43 -5.23 -2.31 -14.07
N PRO A 44 -4.94 -1.35 -13.16
CA PRO A 44 -5.28 0.06 -13.36
C PRO A 44 -4.37 0.80 -14.35
N THR A 45 -3.29 0.17 -14.78
CA THR A 45 -2.29 0.77 -15.69
C THR A 45 -1.83 -0.26 -16.73
N GLU A 46 -1.36 0.25 -17.89
CA GLU A 46 -0.62 -0.53 -18.86
C GLU A 46 0.70 0.21 -19.15
N PRO A 47 1.86 -0.38 -18.81
CA PRO A 47 2.04 -1.70 -18.19
C PRO A 47 1.55 -1.75 -16.72
N ALA A 48 1.41 -2.98 -16.18
CA ALA A 48 1.04 -3.23 -14.79
C ALA A 48 1.92 -4.32 -14.17
N LEU A 49 2.30 -4.15 -12.92
CA LEU A 49 3.12 -5.12 -12.20
C LEU A 49 2.44 -6.50 -12.12
N PHE A 50 1.11 -6.52 -11.95
CA PHE A 50 0.31 -7.73 -11.96
C PHE A 50 0.54 -8.60 -13.20
N ASN A 51 0.56 -7.96 -14.38
CA ASN A 51 0.80 -8.62 -15.67
C ASN A 51 2.28 -9.03 -15.83
N ILE A 52 3.21 -8.15 -15.42
CA ILE A 52 4.66 -8.40 -15.50
C ILE A 52 5.06 -9.62 -14.67
N LEU A 53 4.45 -9.81 -13.48
CA LEU A 53 4.71 -10.96 -12.62
C LEU A 53 3.89 -12.20 -12.99
N SER A 54 3.04 -12.14 -14.03
CA SER A 54 2.13 -13.22 -14.44
C SER A 54 1.32 -13.79 -13.27
N LEU A 55 0.82 -12.91 -12.40
CA LEU A 55 0.13 -13.33 -11.17
C LEU A 55 -1.18 -14.04 -11.46
N LYS A 56 -1.86 -13.69 -12.55
CA LYS A 56 -3.12 -14.32 -12.98
C LYS A 56 -2.99 -15.85 -13.14
N ASP A 57 -1.82 -16.32 -13.57
CA ASP A 57 -1.57 -17.74 -13.83
C ASP A 57 -1.11 -18.51 -12.58
N ARG A 58 -0.86 -17.79 -11.47
CA ARG A 58 -0.23 -18.33 -10.26
C ARG A 58 -1.13 -18.27 -9.02
N MET A 59 -2.30 -17.61 -9.13
CA MET A 59 -3.27 -17.45 -8.05
C MET A 59 -4.70 -17.46 -8.59
N LYS A 60 -5.72 -17.64 -7.74
CA LYS A 60 -7.11 -17.45 -8.14
C LYS A 60 -7.38 -15.93 -8.22
N SER A 61 -7.57 -15.41 -9.43
CA SER A 61 -7.85 -13.99 -9.67
C SER A 61 -9.28 -13.79 -10.12
N ASN A 62 -10.12 -13.13 -9.30
CA ASN A 62 -11.48 -12.76 -9.62
C ASN A 62 -11.54 -11.27 -9.97
N ILE A 63 -12.02 -10.97 -11.16
CA ILE A 63 -12.22 -9.58 -11.59
C ILE A 63 -13.62 -9.14 -11.19
N GLY A 64 -13.70 -8.12 -10.33
CA GLY A 64 -14.95 -7.62 -9.78
C GLY A 64 -14.77 -6.31 -8.99
N ASP A 65 -15.86 -5.60 -8.83
CA ASP A 65 -15.93 -4.34 -8.09
C ASP A 65 -16.31 -4.59 -6.63
N ILE A 66 -15.59 -4.03 -5.66
CA ILE A 66 -15.91 -4.17 -4.22
C ILE A 66 -17.27 -3.58 -3.85
N ARG A 67 -17.89 -2.79 -4.71
CA ARG A 67 -19.26 -2.31 -4.56
C ARG A 67 -20.30 -3.38 -4.85
N ASN A 68 -19.90 -4.46 -5.53
CA ASN A 68 -20.78 -5.62 -5.80
C ASN A 68 -20.65 -6.64 -4.66
N LEU A 69 -21.47 -6.45 -3.62
CA LEU A 69 -21.49 -7.31 -2.43
C LEU A 69 -21.77 -8.77 -2.78
N GLU A 70 -22.74 -9.04 -3.64
CA GLU A 70 -23.18 -10.42 -3.97
C GLU A 70 -22.07 -11.21 -4.64
N TYR A 71 -21.41 -10.63 -5.64
CA TYR A 71 -20.34 -11.32 -6.34
C TYR A 71 -19.11 -11.50 -5.47
N MET A 72 -18.74 -10.47 -4.66
CA MET A 72 -17.63 -10.58 -3.73
C MET A 72 -17.90 -11.66 -2.67
N LYS A 73 -19.13 -11.71 -2.12
CA LYS A 73 -19.53 -12.76 -1.17
C LYS A 73 -19.40 -14.14 -1.77
N LYS A 74 -19.87 -14.34 -2.99
CA LYS A 74 -19.71 -15.60 -3.71
C LYS A 74 -18.22 -16.00 -3.83
N CYS A 75 -17.36 -15.08 -4.23
CA CYS A 75 -15.92 -15.34 -4.34
C CYS A 75 -15.29 -15.69 -2.98
N MET A 76 -15.70 -15.02 -1.91
CA MET A 76 -15.21 -15.29 -0.55
C MET A 76 -15.71 -16.64 -0.03
N ASP A 77 -16.97 -17.01 -0.32
CA ASP A 77 -17.53 -18.31 0.02
C ASP A 77 -16.81 -19.48 -0.68
N GLU A 78 -16.44 -19.28 -1.93
CA GLU A 78 -15.65 -20.27 -2.66
C GLU A 78 -14.21 -20.39 -2.14
N ALA A 79 -13.63 -19.28 -1.69
CA ALA A 79 -12.25 -19.23 -1.18
C ALA A 79 -12.13 -19.77 0.25
N GLN A 80 -13.15 -19.57 1.09
CA GLN A 80 -13.12 -19.90 2.53
C GLN A 80 -11.81 -19.41 3.21
N PRO A 81 -11.50 -18.09 3.14
CA PRO A 81 -10.22 -17.58 3.62
C PRO A 81 -10.13 -17.59 5.15
N GLU A 82 -8.92 -17.80 5.66
CA GLU A 82 -8.58 -17.62 7.05
C GLU A 82 -8.13 -16.17 7.34
N ILE A 83 -7.54 -15.52 6.33
CA ILE A 83 -6.99 -14.18 6.41
C ILE A 83 -7.57 -13.34 5.27
N VAL A 84 -8.03 -12.12 5.57
CA VAL A 84 -8.50 -11.15 4.59
C VAL A 84 -7.65 -9.89 4.65
N ILE A 85 -7.12 -9.44 3.51
CA ILE A 85 -6.35 -8.19 3.41
C ILE A 85 -7.08 -7.26 2.43
N HIS A 86 -7.71 -6.22 2.96
CA HIS A 86 -8.47 -5.25 2.19
C HIS A 86 -7.57 -4.08 1.75
N MET A 87 -7.26 -4.03 0.44
CA MET A 87 -6.42 -3.00 -0.14
C MET A 87 -7.08 -2.28 -1.32
N ALA A 88 -8.21 -2.77 -1.82
CA ALA A 88 -8.94 -2.13 -2.91
C ALA A 88 -9.45 -0.75 -2.48
N ALA A 89 -9.17 0.25 -3.28
CA ALA A 89 -9.57 1.63 -3.03
C ALA A 89 -9.47 2.46 -4.32
N GLN A 90 -10.16 3.61 -4.37
CA GLN A 90 -9.78 4.73 -5.23
C GLN A 90 -8.66 5.50 -4.50
N PRO A 91 -7.37 5.42 -4.91
CA PRO A 91 -6.24 5.86 -4.11
C PRO A 91 -5.70 7.26 -4.47
N LEU A 92 -6.27 7.94 -5.48
CA LEU A 92 -5.72 9.16 -6.05
C LEU A 92 -6.45 10.39 -5.51
N VAL A 93 -5.71 11.29 -4.83
CA VAL A 93 -6.25 12.54 -4.27
C VAL A 93 -6.87 13.40 -5.37
N ARG A 94 -6.16 13.63 -6.49
CA ARG A 94 -6.66 14.46 -7.59
C ARG A 94 -7.94 13.90 -8.21
N GLU A 95 -8.06 12.59 -8.32
CA GLU A 95 -9.26 11.93 -8.81
C GLU A 95 -10.44 12.11 -7.84
N SER A 96 -10.19 12.13 -6.53
CA SER A 96 -11.22 12.34 -5.52
C SER A 96 -11.89 13.71 -5.60
N TYR A 97 -11.16 14.74 -6.03
CA TYR A 97 -11.75 16.06 -6.30
C TYR A 97 -12.63 16.07 -7.55
N LYS A 98 -12.31 15.27 -8.56
CA LYS A 98 -13.12 15.16 -9.78
C LYS A 98 -14.38 14.32 -9.56
N ASN A 99 -14.22 13.20 -8.84
CA ASN A 99 -15.25 12.18 -8.65
C ASN A 99 -15.42 11.82 -7.15
N PRO A 100 -15.91 12.78 -6.30
CA PRO A 100 -16.02 12.54 -4.87
C PRO A 100 -17.03 11.45 -4.53
N VAL A 101 -18.19 11.39 -5.20
CA VAL A 101 -19.22 10.36 -4.96
C VAL A 101 -18.63 8.96 -5.19
N TYR A 102 -17.96 8.76 -6.32
CA TYR A 102 -17.28 7.49 -6.62
C TYR A 102 -16.22 7.14 -5.56
N THR A 103 -15.47 8.15 -5.09
CA THR A 103 -14.43 7.94 -4.07
C THR A 103 -15.03 7.43 -2.75
N TYR A 104 -16.12 8.04 -2.27
CA TYR A 104 -16.82 7.58 -1.06
C TYR A 104 -17.49 6.21 -1.28
N ASP A 105 -18.12 6.01 -2.42
CA ASP A 105 -18.77 4.73 -2.74
C ASP A 105 -17.78 3.57 -2.74
N VAL A 106 -16.61 3.75 -3.36
CA VAL A 106 -15.55 2.73 -3.34
C VAL A 106 -14.92 2.59 -1.95
N ASN A 107 -14.47 3.71 -1.34
CA ASN A 107 -13.62 3.64 -0.15
C ASN A 107 -14.40 3.40 1.14
N VAL A 108 -15.65 3.83 1.22
CA VAL A 108 -16.50 3.65 2.40
C VAL A 108 -17.45 2.48 2.20
N MET A 109 -18.32 2.53 1.18
CA MET A 109 -19.27 1.45 0.95
C MET A 109 -18.58 0.15 0.52
N GLY A 110 -17.50 0.24 -0.28
CA GLY A 110 -16.66 -0.91 -0.58
C GLY A 110 -16.06 -1.55 0.67
N THR A 111 -15.59 -0.75 1.65
CA THR A 111 -15.12 -1.28 2.96
C THR A 111 -16.26 -1.94 3.73
N VAL A 112 -17.46 -1.33 3.78
CA VAL A 112 -18.66 -1.94 4.37
C VAL A 112 -18.91 -3.32 3.76
N ASN A 113 -18.90 -3.42 2.45
CA ASN A 113 -19.15 -4.67 1.73
C ASN A 113 -18.11 -5.76 2.05
N VAL A 114 -16.82 -5.39 2.13
CA VAL A 114 -15.75 -6.34 2.51
C VAL A 114 -15.98 -6.85 3.94
N LEU A 115 -16.23 -5.94 4.89
CA LEU A 115 -16.46 -6.31 6.30
C LEU A 115 -17.75 -7.14 6.47
N GLU A 116 -18.78 -6.85 5.66
CA GLU A 116 -20.01 -7.65 5.65
C GLU A 116 -19.76 -9.06 5.11
N CYS A 117 -18.96 -9.21 4.04
CA CYS A 117 -18.54 -10.53 3.57
C CYS A 117 -17.76 -11.29 4.65
N VAL A 118 -16.84 -10.61 5.37
CA VAL A 118 -16.13 -11.20 6.52
C VAL A 118 -17.11 -11.64 7.60
N ARG A 119 -18.10 -10.79 7.96
CA ARG A 119 -19.12 -11.09 8.95
C ARG A 119 -19.92 -12.36 8.60
N MET A 120 -20.14 -12.62 7.32
CA MET A 120 -20.89 -13.77 6.81
C MET A 120 -20.01 -15.00 6.49
N THR A 121 -18.68 -14.96 6.74
CA THR A 121 -17.76 -16.06 6.42
C THR A 121 -17.11 -16.60 7.68
N GLU A 122 -17.39 -17.86 8.02
CA GLU A 122 -16.99 -18.45 9.31
C GLU A 122 -15.50 -18.76 9.41
N SER A 123 -14.84 -19.00 8.28
CA SER A 123 -13.43 -19.39 8.25
C SER A 123 -12.46 -18.24 8.59
N VAL A 124 -12.92 -16.96 8.53
CA VAL A 124 -12.06 -15.79 8.72
C VAL A 124 -11.68 -15.62 10.20
N LYS A 125 -10.38 -15.47 10.45
CA LYS A 125 -9.80 -15.23 11.78
C LYS A 125 -9.05 -13.90 11.89
N SER A 126 -8.45 -13.44 10.80
CA SER A 126 -7.62 -12.24 10.78
C SER A 126 -7.95 -11.35 9.59
N VAL A 127 -8.17 -10.06 9.86
CA VAL A 127 -8.51 -9.06 8.84
C VAL A 127 -7.58 -7.86 8.96
N ILE A 128 -6.99 -7.45 7.85
CA ILE A 128 -6.22 -6.22 7.71
C ILE A 128 -6.97 -5.28 6.78
N ASN A 129 -7.38 -4.10 7.27
CA ASN A 129 -7.84 -3.01 6.44
C ASN A 129 -6.71 -2.01 6.21
N VAL A 130 -6.26 -1.88 4.97
CA VAL A 130 -5.19 -0.95 4.59
C VAL A 130 -5.77 0.44 4.34
N THR A 131 -5.41 1.36 5.21
CA THR A 131 -5.81 2.77 5.11
C THR A 131 -4.63 3.66 4.70
N THR A 132 -4.45 4.83 5.27
CA THR A 132 -3.43 5.79 4.86
C THR A 132 -2.99 6.69 6.03
N ASP A 133 -1.81 7.28 5.92
CA ASP A 133 -1.31 8.35 6.80
C ASP A 133 -2.21 9.62 6.78
N LYS A 134 -3.02 9.79 5.74
CA LYS A 134 -3.88 10.97 5.51
C LYS A 134 -5.23 10.91 6.23
N VAL A 135 -5.47 9.87 7.05
CA VAL A 135 -6.72 9.75 7.83
C VAL A 135 -6.85 10.79 8.93
N TYR A 136 -5.73 11.35 9.37
CA TYR A 136 -5.68 12.30 10.49
C TYR A 136 -6.12 13.71 10.09
N LYS A 137 -6.68 14.45 11.05
CA LYS A 137 -6.82 15.90 10.95
C LYS A 137 -5.44 16.54 10.94
N ASN A 138 -4.95 16.89 9.77
CA ASN A 138 -3.61 17.44 9.64
C ASN A 138 -3.52 18.84 10.25
N LYS A 139 -2.65 19.01 11.22
CA LYS A 139 -2.36 20.27 11.93
C LYS A 139 -1.11 20.97 11.41
N GLU A 140 -0.47 20.41 10.36
CA GLU A 140 0.77 20.94 9.74
C GLU A 140 1.91 21.17 10.77
N TRP A 141 2.03 20.28 11.75
CA TRP A 141 3.04 20.36 12.80
C TRP A 141 4.22 19.40 12.57
N GLU A 142 5.31 19.58 13.34
CA GLU A 142 6.54 18.79 13.18
C GLU A 142 6.48 17.39 13.76
N TRP A 143 5.53 17.07 14.64
CA TRP A 143 5.41 15.75 15.27
C TRP A 143 4.68 14.74 14.41
N GLY A 144 5.06 13.47 14.54
CA GLY A 144 4.33 12.36 13.93
C GLY A 144 2.96 12.15 14.58
N TYR A 145 1.93 11.87 13.75
CA TYR A 145 0.59 11.52 14.25
C TYR A 145 0.60 10.14 14.89
N ARG A 146 -0.05 10.01 16.05
CA ARG A 146 -0.26 8.77 16.77
C ARG A 146 -1.63 8.19 16.43
N GLU A 147 -1.81 6.89 16.69
CA GLU A 147 -3.03 6.18 16.32
C GLU A 147 -4.29 6.67 17.05
N ASN A 148 -4.16 7.38 18.16
CA ASN A 148 -5.26 7.99 18.95
C ASN A 148 -5.56 9.45 18.56
N GLU A 149 -4.88 10.03 17.57
CA GLU A 149 -5.18 11.37 17.08
C GLU A 149 -6.48 11.41 16.28
N GLU A 150 -7.07 12.61 16.17
CA GLU A 150 -8.36 12.86 15.52
C GLU A 150 -8.34 12.43 14.05
N LEU A 151 -9.31 11.59 13.67
CA LEU A 151 -9.52 11.16 12.28
C LEU A 151 -10.43 12.18 11.57
N ASN A 152 -9.86 12.95 10.66
CA ASN A 152 -10.59 13.91 9.83
C ASN A 152 -9.71 14.35 8.64
N GLY A 153 -9.49 13.46 7.69
CA GLY A 153 -8.75 13.77 6.46
C GLY A 153 -9.39 14.93 5.70
N PHE A 154 -8.57 15.79 5.11
CA PHE A 154 -9.02 17.08 4.55
C PHE A 154 -9.74 16.93 3.21
N ASP A 155 -9.17 16.21 2.26
CA ASP A 155 -9.74 16.03 0.92
C ASP A 155 -10.68 14.81 0.86
N PRO A 156 -11.48 14.64 -0.22
CA PRO A 156 -12.44 13.54 -0.30
C PRO A 156 -11.79 12.14 -0.21
N TYR A 157 -10.58 11.95 -0.74
CA TYR A 157 -9.84 10.69 -0.58
C TYR A 157 -9.44 10.47 0.88
N SER A 158 -8.79 11.45 1.49
CA SER A 158 -8.31 11.37 2.88
C SER A 158 -9.47 11.17 3.86
N ASN A 159 -10.58 11.92 3.66
CA ASN A 159 -11.77 11.79 4.49
C ASN A 159 -12.47 10.43 4.28
N SER A 160 -12.56 9.94 3.05
CA SER A 160 -13.14 8.61 2.80
C SER A 160 -12.35 7.50 3.50
N LYS A 161 -11.03 7.64 3.63
CA LYS A 161 -10.19 6.71 4.39
C LYS A 161 -10.36 6.89 5.90
N SER A 162 -10.60 8.11 6.42
CA SER A 162 -11.01 8.29 7.81
C SER A 162 -12.36 7.60 8.09
N CYS A 163 -13.32 7.71 7.19
CA CYS A 163 -14.60 6.99 7.29
C CYS A 163 -14.41 5.47 7.25
N SER A 164 -13.50 4.94 6.42
CA SER A 164 -13.14 3.51 6.38
C SER A 164 -12.62 3.01 7.73
N GLU A 165 -11.80 3.82 8.45
CA GLU A 165 -11.36 3.53 9.81
C GLU A 165 -12.56 3.42 10.78
N LEU A 166 -13.45 4.43 10.77
CA LEU A 166 -14.62 4.46 11.65
C LEU A 166 -15.60 3.31 11.37
N VAL A 167 -15.80 2.95 10.10
CA VAL A 167 -16.59 1.77 9.71
C VAL A 167 -15.94 0.49 10.25
N THR A 168 -14.63 0.37 10.14
CA THR A 168 -13.89 -0.80 10.62
C THR A 168 -14.03 -0.95 12.14
N ASP A 169 -13.86 0.15 12.88
CA ASP A 169 -14.05 0.15 14.35
C ASP A 169 -15.50 -0.22 14.75
N SER A 170 -16.49 0.27 13.98
CA SER A 170 -17.90 -0.08 14.22
C SER A 170 -18.15 -1.57 14.03
N TYR A 171 -17.67 -2.17 12.92
CA TYR A 171 -17.81 -3.60 12.66
C TYR A 171 -17.06 -4.45 13.69
N LYS A 172 -15.85 -4.04 14.07
CA LYS A 172 -15.06 -4.70 15.11
C LYS A 172 -15.85 -4.80 16.41
N ASN A 173 -16.36 -3.67 16.90
CA ASN A 173 -17.03 -3.59 18.18
C ASN A 173 -18.42 -4.25 18.17
N SER A 174 -19.14 -4.19 17.05
CA SER A 174 -20.52 -4.68 16.97
C SER A 174 -20.65 -6.16 16.60
N PHE A 175 -19.66 -6.74 15.87
CA PHE A 175 -19.83 -8.06 15.26
C PHE A 175 -18.65 -9.00 15.43
N PHE A 176 -17.40 -8.48 15.50
CA PHE A 176 -16.23 -9.34 15.39
C PHE A 176 -15.66 -9.77 16.73
N LEU A 177 -15.82 -8.96 17.80
CA LEU A 177 -15.35 -9.32 19.12
C LEU A 177 -15.99 -10.61 19.64
N GLU A 178 -17.31 -10.79 19.43
CA GLU A 178 -18.03 -12.00 19.86
C GLU A 178 -17.70 -13.23 19.01
N ARG A 179 -17.16 -13.02 17.80
CA ARG A 179 -16.81 -14.09 16.84
C ARG A 179 -15.34 -14.43 16.82
N ASP A 180 -14.56 -13.84 17.69
CA ASP A 180 -13.12 -14.06 17.77
C ASP A 180 -12.39 -13.77 16.44
N ILE A 181 -12.83 -12.71 15.73
CA ILE A 181 -12.20 -12.24 14.50
C ILE A 181 -11.32 -11.03 14.81
N ALA A 182 -10.01 -11.18 14.66
CA ALA A 182 -9.06 -10.09 14.85
C ALA A 182 -9.06 -9.12 13.67
N VAL A 183 -9.30 -7.83 13.92
CA VAL A 183 -9.33 -6.80 12.86
C VAL A 183 -8.41 -5.65 13.20
N SER A 184 -7.47 -5.35 12.30
CA SER A 184 -6.57 -4.21 12.41
C SER A 184 -6.67 -3.29 11.20
N THR A 185 -6.49 -1.98 11.44
CA THR A 185 -6.24 -1.00 10.38
C THR A 185 -4.76 -0.66 10.30
N MET A 186 -4.24 -0.51 9.06
CA MET A 186 -2.83 -0.25 8.82
C MET A 186 -2.68 1.07 8.07
N ARG A 187 -2.21 2.11 8.76
CA ARG A 187 -2.05 3.48 8.28
C ARG A 187 -0.65 3.68 7.74
N ALA A 188 -0.49 3.44 6.43
CA ALA A 188 0.80 3.58 5.78
C ALA A 188 0.89 4.88 4.98
N GLY A 189 2.09 5.48 4.97
CA GLY A 189 2.42 6.66 4.18
C GLY A 189 2.67 6.38 2.70
N ASN A 190 3.38 7.28 2.05
CA ASN A 190 3.71 7.18 0.64
C ASN A 190 4.63 5.99 0.37
N VAL A 191 4.24 5.16 -0.60
CA VAL A 191 4.94 3.91 -0.92
C VAL A 191 5.62 4.04 -2.28
N ILE A 192 6.88 3.66 -2.34
CA ILE A 192 7.74 3.69 -3.54
C ILE A 192 8.27 2.28 -3.81
N GLY A 193 8.36 1.90 -5.07
CA GLY A 193 8.93 0.62 -5.50
C GLY A 193 8.83 0.42 -7.00
N GLY A 194 9.50 -0.58 -7.52
CA GLY A 194 9.40 -0.95 -8.91
C GLY A 194 8.01 -1.48 -9.27
N GLY A 195 7.56 -1.18 -10.50
CA GLY A 195 6.27 -1.64 -11.01
C GLY A 195 5.07 -0.75 -10.66
N ASP A 196 5.28 0.44 -10.11
CA ASP A 196 4.23 1.47 -10.05
C ASP A 196 4.26 2.29 -11.34
N PHE A 197 3.16 2.29 -12.08
CA PHE A 197 3.03 3.03 -13.35
C PHE A 197 1.94 4.10 -13.30
N ALA A 198 1.36 4.34 -12.12
CA ALA A 198 0.29 5.33 -11.98
C ALA A 198 0.76 6.75 -12.30
N ALA A 199 -0.12 7.53 -12.92
CA ALA A 199 0.11 8.96 -13.14
C ALA A 199 -0.02 9.74 -11.82
N ASP A 200 0.52 10.95 -11.79
CA ASP A 200 0.49 11.85 -10.63
C ASP A 200 1.16 11.29 -9.36
N ARG A 201 2.09 10.37 -9.54
CA ARG A 201 2.96 9.86 -8.47
C ARG A 201 4.42 10.18 -8.78
N ILE A 202 5.16 10.61 -7.76
CA ILE A 202 6.51 11.14 -7.91
C ILE A 202 7.45 10.21 -8.68
N ILE A 203 7.61 8.96 -8.28
CA ILE A 203 8.59 8.06 -8.90
C ILE A 203 8.18 7.61 -10.31
N PRO A 204 6.94 7.16 -10.56
CA PRO A 204 6.49 6.93 -11.93
C PRO A 204 6.69 8.12 -12.87
N ASP A 205 6.42 9.35 -12.40
CA ASP A 205 6.62 10.56 -13.18
C ASP A 205 8.11 10.83 -13.43
N CYS A 206 8.97 10.65 -12.42
CA CYS A 206 10.42 10.72 -12.57
C CYS A 206 10.95 9.73 -13.61
N VAL A 207 10.50 8.47 -13.56
CA VAL A 207 10.91 7.42 -14.50
C VAL A 207 10.47 7.77 -15.93
N ARG A 208 9.21 8.21 -16.11
CA ARG A 208 8.71 8.61 -17.43
C ARG A 208 9.51 9.76 -18.04
N ALA A 209 9.84 10.78 -17.26
CA ALA A 209 10.68 11.90 -17.70
C ALA A 209 12.10 11.42 -18.03
N ALA A 210 12.70 10.60 -17.16
CA ALA A 210 14.05 10.09 -17.32
C ALA A 210 14.22 9.21 -18.56
N ILE A 211 13.24 8.36 -18.90
CA ILE A 211 13.24 7.55 -20.13
C ILE A 211 13.22 8.44 -21.38
N LYS A 212 12.49 9.56 -21.34
CA LYS A 212 12.40 10.51 -22.44
C LYS A 212 13.60 11.47 -22.54
N GLY A 213 14.46 11.51 -21.51
CA GLY A 213 15.54 12.49 -21.41
C GLY A 213 15.05 13.91 -21.11
N GLU A 214 13.86 14.03 -20.50
CA GLU A 214 13.22 15.30 -20.14
C GLU A 214 13.51 15.66 -18.67
N ASP A 215 13.43 16.95 -18.33
CA ASP A 215 13.50 17.40 -16.94
C ASP A 215 12.27 16.93 -16.15
N ILE A 216 12.52 16.51 -14.90
CA ILE A 216 11.48 16.05 -14.00
C ILE A 216 10.74 17.26 -13.41
N ILE A 217 9.43 17.32 -13.56
CA ILE A 217 8.61 18.40 -13.01
C ILE A 217 8.17 18.05 -11.59
N ILE A 218 8.58 18.84 -10.61
CA ILE A 218 8.16 18.74 -9.21
C ILE A 218 7.28 19.94 -8.86
N ARG A 219 6.05 19.66 -8.42
CA ARG A 219 5.03 20.67 -8.13
C ARG A 219 5.20 21.34 -6.76
N ASN A 220 5.49 20.53 -5.74
CA ASN A 220 5.71 20.97 -4.36
C ASN A 220 6.98 20.31 -3.79
N PRO A 221 8.18 20.88 -4.04
CA PRO A 221 9.44 20.25 -3.60
C PRO A 221 9.64 20.29 -2.08
N HIS A 222 8.96 21.19 -1.36
CA HIS A 222 9.13 21.37 0.08
C HIS A 222 8.23 20.46 0.92
N SER A 223 7.29 19.75 0.32
CA SER A 223 6.41 18.86 1.07
C SER A 223 7.15 17.65 1.63
N VAL A 224 7.06 17.45 2.94
CA VAL A 224 7.67 16.31 3.66
C VAL A 224 6.67 15.18 3.76
N ARG A 225 7.08 13.96 3.39
CA ARG A 225 6.25 12.76 3.41
C ARG A 225 7.03 11.57 3.97
N PRO A 226 6.35 10.63 4.63
CA PRO A 226 6.95 9.39 5.10
C PRO A 226 7.08 8.38 3.96
N TYR A 227 8.03 8.64 3.04
CA TYR A 227 8.30 7.73 1.92
C TYR A 227 8.94 6.44 2.41
N GLN A 228 8.45 5.31 1.94
CA GLN A 228 8.98 3.99 2.28
C GLN A 228 8.93 3.03 1.09
N HIS A 229 9.82 2.04 1.08
CA HIS A 229 9.77 0.98 0.07
C HIS A 229 8.50 0.14 0.23
N VAL A 230 7.92 -0.32 -0.88
CA VAL A 230 6.66 -1.07 -0.88
C VAL A 230 6.70 -2.32 0.00
N LEU A 231 7.84 -2.97 0.12
CA LEU A 231 8.03 -4.15 0.97
C LEU A 231 7.89 -3.83 2.46
N GLU A 232 8.22 -2.61 2.92
CA GLU A 232 8.06 -2.24 4.34
C GLU A 232 6.62 -2.40 4.83
N PRO A 233 5.62 -1.71 4.22
CA PRO A 233 4.24 -1.88 4.67
C PRO A 233 3.67 -3.26 4.32
N VAL A 234 4.07 -3.88 3.20
CA VAL A 234 3.61 -5.23 2.85
C VAL A 234 4.00 -6.24 3.93
N MET A 235 5.26 -6.22 4.37
CA MET A 235 5.73 -7.11 5.44
C MET A 235 5.11 -6.76 6.79
N ALA A 236 4.86 -5.47 7.08
CA ALA A 236 4.15 -5.07 8.28
C ALA A 236 2.69 -5.59 8.30
N TYR A 237 1.98 -5.54 7.16
CA TYR A 237 0.61 -6.08 7.06
C TYR A 237 0.59 -7.58 7.32
N LEU A 238 1.54 -8.31 6.74
CA LEU A 238 1.67 -9.75 6.96
C LEU A 238 2.05 -10.08 8.40
N LEU A 239 2.98 -9.34 9.00
CA LEU A 239 3.35 -9.52 10.40
C LEU A 239 2.16 -9.33 11.34
N VAL A 240 1.40 -8.24 11.18
CA VAL A 240 0.22 -7.98 12.02
C VAL A 240 -0.86 -9.02 11.77
N ALA A 241 -1.12 -9.40 10.51
CA ALA A 241 -2.09 -10.45 10.18
C ALA A 241 -1.75 -11.79 10.81
N GLN A 242 -0.47 -12.17 10.82
CA GLN A 242 0.05 -13.38 11.46
C GLN A 242 -0.10 -13.37 12.98
N GLU A 243 0.33 -12.28 13.61
CA GLU A 243 0.38 -12.21 15.05
C GLU A 243 -1.03 -12.07 15.67
N GLN A 244 -1.91 -11.25 15.06
CA GLN A 244 -3.29 -11.17 15.53
C GLN A 244 -4.10 -12.44 15.23
N TYR A 245 -3.73 -13.24 14.22
CA TYR A 245 -4.31 -14.56 13.99
C TYR A 245 -4.02 -15.52 15.14
N LYS A 246 -2.84 -15.42 15.75
CA LYS A 246 -2.39 -16.23 16.90
C LYS A 246 -2.92 -15.68 18.24
N ASN A 247 -3.03 -14.35 18.35
CA ASN A 247 -3.48 -13.65 19.55
C ASN A 247 -4.34 -12.44 19.17
N HIS A 248 -5.66 -12.56 19.33
CA HIS A 248 -6.64 -11.54 18.93
C HIS A 248 -6.53 -10.23 19.73
N GLU A 249 -5.92 -10.24 20.92
CA GLU A 249 -5.66 -9.03 21.71
C GLU A 249 -4.69 -8.05 21.02
N LEU A 250 -3.91 -8.54 20.07
CA LEU A 250 -2.99 -7.72 19.27
C LEU A 250 -3.68 -6.93 18.15
N ALA A 251 -4.99 -7.16 17.94
CA ALA A 251 -5.77 -6.42 16.95
C ALA A 251 -5.94 -4.94 17.33
N GLY A 252 -5.66 -4.03 16.41
CA GLY A 252 -5.74 -2.59 16.67
C GLY A 252 -5.41 -1.74 15.45
N ASN A 253 -5.26 -0.44 15.68
CA ASN A 253 -4.87 0.51 14.65
C ASN A 253 -3.37 0.74 14.73
N TYR A 254 -2.64 0.68 13.61
CA TYR A 254 -1.19 0.77 13.57
C TYR A 254 -0.69 1.69 12.46
N ASN A 255 0.17 2.61 12.81
CA ASN A 255 0.93 3.41 11.88
C ASN A 255 2.12 2.61 11.33
N VAL A 256 2.37 2.74 10.02
CA VAL A 256 3.50 2.10 9.33
C VAL A 256 4.24 3.13 8.50
N GLY A 257 5.44 3.44 8.88
CA GLY A 257 6.26 4.45 8.22
C GLY A 257 7.76 4.28 8.49
N PRO A 258 8.59 5.05 7.77
CA PRO A 258 10.03 5.02 7.96
C PRO A 258 10.41 5.63 9.33
N ASN A 259 11.66 5.46 9.73
CA ASN A 259 12.23 6.23 10.81
C ASN A 259 12.32 7.72 10.44
N GLU A 260 12.39 8.59 11.43
CA GLU A 260 12.34 10.05 11.24
C GLU A 260 13.42 10.56 10.28
N GLU A 261 14.64 10.04 10.39
CA GLU A 261 15.77 10.38 9.52
C GLU A 261 15.54 10.07 8.02
N ASN A 262 14.55 9.23 7.72
CA ASN A 262 14.16 8.87 6.35
C ASN A 262 12.89 9.60 5.86
N CYS A 263 12.34 10.52 6.65
CA CYS A 263 11.25 11.41 6.23
C CYS A 263 11.84 12.58 5.41
N LEU A 264 11.82 12.43 4.09
CA LEU A 264 12.43 13.38 3.16
C LEU A 264 11.40 14.30 2.51
N SER A 265 11.86 15.46 2.05
CA SER A 265 11.04 16.30 1.18
C SER A 265 10.91 15.68 -0.21
N THR A 266 9.87 16.09 -0.95
CA THR A 266 9.68 15.67 -2.34
C THR A 266 10.87 16.09 -3.22
N GLY A 267 11.48 17.27 -2.94
CA GLY A 267 12.69 17.74 -3.64
C GLY A 267 13.91 16.87 -3.35
N ASP A 268 14.09 16.42 -2.09
CA ASP A 268 15.19 15.50 -1.74
C ASP A 268 15.05 14.17 -2.45
N ILE A 269 13.85 13.61 -2.49
CA ILE A 269 13.55 12.37 -3.25
C ILE A 269 13.88 12.54 -4.74
N ALA A 270 13.46 13.65 -5.36
CA ALA A 270 13.75 13.93 -6.77
C ALA A 270 15.26 14.11 -7.01
N SER A 271 15.97 14.79 -6.09
CA SER A 271 17.42 14.97 -6.18
C SER A 271 18.18 13.66 -6.08
N LEU A 272 17.82 12.80 -5.12
CA LEU A 272 18.39 11.47 -4.96
C LEU A 272 18.08 10.57 -6.18
N PHE A 273 16.85 10.66 -6.73
CA PHE A 273 16.50 9.93 -7.94
C PHE A 273 17.38 10.37 -9.13
N CYS A 274 17.50 11.68 -9.38
CA CYS A 274 18.35 12.20 -10.45
C CYS A 274 19.80 11.72 -10.32
N ALA A 275 20.38 11.84 -9.12
CA ALA A 275 21.77 11.43 -8.87
C ALA A 275 21.98 9.95 -9.22
N LYS A 276 21.13 9.05 -8.67
CA LYS A 276 21.26 7.60 -8.90
C LYS A 276 20.92 7.18 -10.33
N TRP A 277 19.92 7.81 -10.95
CA TRP A 277 19.58 7.53 -12.34
C TRP A 277 20.70 7.95 -13.28
N ASN A 278 21.27 9.15 -13.10
CA ASN A 278 22.37 9.66 -13.91
C ASN A 278 23.64 8.81 -13.76
N GLU A 279 23.98 8.39 -12.54
CA GLU A 279 25.09 7.45 -12.31
C GLU A 279 24.92 6.16 -13.10
N LYS A 280 23.70 5.61 -13.14
CA LYS A 280 23.41 4.34 -13.80
C LYS A 280 23.29 4.46 -15.33
N SER A 281 22.70 5.55 -15.82
CA SER A 281 22.38 5.75 -17.23
C SER A 281 23.47 6.49 -18.02
N GLY A 282 24.34 7.23 -17.34
CA GLY A 282 25.26 8.19 -17.97
C GLY A 282 24.59 9.48 -18.46
N ASN A 283 23.28 9.66 -18.19
CA ASN A 283 22.52 10.86 -18.53
C ASN A 283 22.80 12.02 -17.55
N ASN A 284 22.20 13.17 -17.81
CA ASN A 284 22.26 14.35 -16.92
C ASN A 284 20.86 14.95 -16.76
N ILE A 285 19.90 14.12 -16.32
CA ILE A 285 18.55 14.59 -16.01
C ILE A 285 18.56 15.41 -14.73
N LYS A 286 17.66 16.39 -14.66
CA LYS A 286 17.47 17.30 -13.52
C LYS A 286 15.99 17.37 -13.19
N TRP A 287 15.68 17.95 -12.06
CA TRP A 287 14.30 18.32 -11.75
C TRP A 287 14.15 19.86 -11.69
N VAL A 288 12.95 20.31 -12.01
CA VAL A 288 12.56 21.72 -11.97
C VAL A 288 11.27 21.89 -11.18
N ASN A 289 11.17 22.96 -10.41
CA ASN A 289 9.94 23.30 -9.73
C ASN A 289 8.98 24.01 -10.70
N LYS A 290 7.78 23.42 -10.89
CA LYS A 290 6.73 24.02 -11.69
C LYS A 290 5.37 23.77 -11.05
N TRP A 291 4.82 24.80 -10.42
CA TRP A 291 3.46 24.77 -9.88
C TRP A 291 2.42 24.67 -11.01
N ASP A 292 1.43 23.77 -10.86
CA ASP A 292 0.41 23.51 -11.87
C ASP A 292 -1.00 23.99 -11.48
N GLY A 293 -1.14 24.75 -10.37
CA GLY A 293 -2.43 25.22 -9.87
C GLY A 293 -3.34 24.13 -9.31
N GLY A 294 -2.79 22.94 -9.00
CA GLY A 294 -3.53 21.80 -8.47
C GLY A 294 -4.13 22.04 -7.07
N PRO A 295 -4.95 21.08 -6.58
CA PRO A 295 -5.58 21.17 -5.27
C PRO A 295 -4.54 21.23 -4.15
N HIS A 296 -4.97 21.77 -2.99
CA HIS A 296 -4.12 21.82 -1.79
C HIS A 296 -3.64 20.43 -1.41
N GLU A 297 -2.33 20.31 -1.23
CA GLU A 297 -1.68 19.14 -0.64
C GLU A 297 -1.01 19.57 0.66
N ALA A 298 -1.12 18.75 1.71
CA ALA A 298 -0.48 18.99 2.99
C ALA A 298 1.03 19.25 2.79
N ASN A 299 1.60 20.20 3.53
CA ASN A 299 3.04 20.47 3.44
C ASN A 299 3.84 19.52 4.33
N TYR A 300 3.26 19.10 5.45
CA TYR A 300 3.96 18.31 6.45
C TYR A 300 3.09 17.16 6.93
N LEU A 301 3.59 15.94 6.82
CA LEU A 301 2.93 14.75 7.33
C LEU A 301 3.97 13.71 7.73
N LYS A 302 3.95 13.35 9.01
CA LYS A 302 4.76 12.26 9.59
C LYS A 302 3.88 11.34 10.41
N LEU A 303 4.33 10.11 10.63
CA LEU A 303 3.69 9.13 11.49
C LEU A 303 4.60 8.80 12.68
N ASP A 304 4.03 8.72 13.87
CA ASP A 304 4.66 8.06 15.01
C ASP A 304 4.34 6.55 14.92
N CYS A 305 5.36 5.75 14.69
CA CYS A 305 5.26 4.29 14.55
C CYS A 305 5.70 3.56 15.83
N SER A 306 5.75 4.22 16.98
CA SER A 306 6.21 3.63 18.24
C SER A 306 5.36 2.44 18.67
N LYS A 307 4.04 2.49 18.43
CA LYS A 307 3.12 1.41 18.79
C LYS A 307 3.44 0.10 18.09
N ILE A 308 3.55 0.08 16.76
CA ILE A 308 3.87 -1.15 16.00
C ILE A 308 5.27 -1.67 16.37
N LYS A 309 6.23 -0.75 16.60
CA LYS A 309 7.59 -1.11 17.04
C LYS A 309 7.58 -1.80 18.40
N GLN A 310 6.79 -1.30 19.34
CA GLN A 310 6.69 -1.87 20.70
C GLN A 310 5.93 -3.19 20.71
N VAL A 311 4.79 -3.27 20.02
CA VAL A 311 3.90 -4.45 20.06
C VAL A 311 4.49 -5.62 19.29
N PHE A 312 5.00 -5.38 18.09
CA PHE A 312 5.47 -6.44 17.18
C PHE A 312 6.99 -6.50 17.01
N GLN A 313 7.75 -5.63 17.70
CA GLN A 313 9.20 -5.48 17.49
C GLN A 313 9.54 -5.20 16.01
N TRP A 314 8.58 -4.63 15.27
CA TRP A 314 8.76 -4.27 13.87
C TRP A 314 9.76 -3.12 13.72
N LYS A 315 10.59 -3.17 12.68
CA LYS A 315 11.52 -2.09 12.34
C LYS A 315 11.54 -1.92 10.82
N PRO A 316 11.51 -0.68 10.31
CA PRO A 316 11.81 -0.45 8.89
C PRO A 316 13.28 -0.82 8.63
N LEU A 317 13.51 -1.62 7.58
CA LEU A 317 14.83 -2.14 7.22
C LEU A 317 15.47 -1.37 6.07
N ILE A 318 14.66 -0.71 5.25
CA ILE A 318 15.10 -0.09 4.00
C ILE A 318 15.19 1.44 4.20
N SER A 319 16.39 1.99 4.18
CA SER A 319 16.61 3.44 4.21
C SER A 319 16.10 4.11 2.92
N ALA A 320 15.89 5.44 2.96
CA ALA A 320 15.46 6.20 1.78
C ALA A 320 16.41 6.05 0.59
N ASN A 321 17.71 5.98 0.85
CA ASN A 321 18.74 5.77 -0.17
C ASN A 321 18.61 4.39 -0.82
N LYS A 322 18.47 3.34 0.01
CA LYS A 322 18.29 1.96 -0.45
C LYS A 322 16.95 1.76 -1.19
N MET A 323 15.90 2.40 -0.74
CA MET A 323 14.58 2.41 -1.39
C MET A 323 14.69 2.87 -2.85
N LEU A 324 15.39 3.98 -3.10
CA LEU A 324 15.58 4.49 -4.47
C LEU A 324 16.50 3.59 -5.30
N GLU A 325 17.54 3.00 -4.68
CA GLU A 325 18.40 2.01 -5.37
C GLU A 325 17.58 0.82 -5.88
N LEU A 326 16.82 0.19 -4.99
CA LEU A 326 15.98 -0.97 -5.33
C LEU A 326 14.95 -0.61 -6.40
N THR A 327 14.34 0.57 -6.27
CA THR A 327 13.33 1.06 -7.21
C THR A 327 13.93 1.32 -8.61
N ILE A 328 15.05 2.04 -8.67
CA ILE A 328 15.73 2.33 -9.95
C ILE A 328 16.26 1.04 -10.58
N GLU A 329 16.82 0.11 -9.79
CA GLU A 329 17.28 -1.19 -10.29
C GLU A 329 16.16 -1.96 -10.98
N TRP A 330 14.97 -1.98 -10.34
CA TRP A 330 13.80 -2.64 -10.91
C TRP A 330 13.39 -2.02 -12.26
N TYR A 331 13.25 -0.67 -12.32
CA TYR A 331 12.88 0.00 -13.57
C TYR A 331 13.96 -0.13 -14.65
N TRP A 332 15.24 -0.12 -14.25
CA TRP A 332 16.34 -0.32 -15.18
C TRP A 332 16.28 -1.70 -15.85
N LYS A 333 15.97 -2.74 -15.09
CA LYS A 333 15.75 -4.09 -15.63
C LYS A 333 14.50 -4.13 -16.50
N TRP A 334 13.43 -3.48 -16.09
CA TRP A 334 12.21 -3.42 -16.89
C TRP A 334 12.45 -2.78 -18.27
N ILE A 335 13.28 -1.75 -18.35
CA ILE A 335 13.59 -1.03 -19.62
C ILE A 335 14.54 -1.85 -20.49
N ASN A 336 15.58 -2.47 -19.92
CA ASN A 336 16.69 -3.04 -20.66
C ASN A 336 16.66 -4.58 -20.74
N ASP A 337 15.96 -5.26 -19.84
CA ASP A 337 15.91 -6.72 -19.76
C ASP A 337 14.60 -7.17 -19.08
N PHE A 338 13.52 -7.11 -19.83
CA PHE A 338 12.18 -7.39 -19.32
C PHE A 338 12.05 -8.77 -18.67
N GLU A 339 12.76 -9.80 -19.17
CA GLU A 339 12.71 -11.14 -18.58
C GLU A 339 13.29 -11.19 -17.17
N LYS A 340 14.25 -10.31 -16.83
CA LYS A 340 14.84 -10.23 -15.49
C LYS A 340 14.01 -9.39 -14.52
N CYS A 341 13.06 -8.61 -15.02
CA CYS A 341 12.26 -7.72 -14.19
C CYS A 341 11.41 -8.48 -13.15
N SER A 342 10.78 -9.59 -13.52
CA SER A 342 10.02 -10.43 -12.59
C SER A 342 10.91 -11.10 -11.54
N LYS A 343 12.13 -11.52 -11.94
CA LYS A 343 13.14 -12.10 -11.02
C LYS A 343 13.64 -11.06 -10.03
N GLU A 344 13.70 -9.78 -10.45
CA GLU A 344 14.13 -8.69 -9.56
C GLU A 344 13.19 -8.50 -8.38
N ALA A 345 11.87 -8.56 -8.58
CA ALA A 345 10.92 -8.47 -7.48
C ALA A 345 11.18 -9.57 -6.44
N LYS A 346 11.36 -10.82 -6.87
CA LYS A 346 11.71 -11.94 -5.99
C LYS A 346 13.04 -11.73 -5.27
N SER A 347 14.07 -11.28 -6.02
CA SER A 347 15.39 -10.99 -5.45
C SER A 347 15.31 -9.94 -4.34
N GLN A 348 14.53 -8.89 -4.53
CA GLN A 348 14.35 -7.84 -3.52
C GLN A 348 13.64 -8.36 -2.26
N ILE A 349 12.67 -9.27 -2.41
CA ILE A 349 12.02 -9.93 -1.26
C ILE A 349 13.05 -10.76 -0.50
N VAL A 350 13.76 -11.65 -1.20
CA VAL A 350 14.75 -12.54 -0.58
C VAL A 350 15.87 -11.76 0.11
N SER A 351 16.47 -10.79 -0.57
CA SER A 351 17.66 -10.09 -0.06
C SER A 351 17.39 -9.16 1.12
N ASN A 352 16.15 -8.75 1.36
CA ASN A 352 15.82 -7.81 2.42
C ASN A 352 14.99 -8.42 3.56
N TYR A 353 14.30 -9.56 3.33
CA TYR A 353 13.34 -10.08 4.30
C TYR A 353 13.42 -11.62 4.53
N LEU A 354 14.17 -12.36 3.73
CA LEU A 354 14.42 -13.79 3.86
C LEU A 354 15.90 -14.10 4.05
#